data_1a402094556b4e3b95eae534ed06311d
#
_entry.id   1a402094556b4e3b95eae534ed06311d
#
_cell.length_a   1.000
_cell.length_b   1.000
_cell.length_c   1.000
_cell.angle_alpha   90.00
_cell.angle_beta   90.00
_cell.angle_gamma   90.00
#
_symmetry.space_group_name_H-M   'P 1'
#
loop_
_entity.id
_entity.type
_entity.pdbx_description
1 polymer ?
#
loop_
_entity_poly.entity_id
_entity_poly.type
_entity_poly.pdbx_seq_one_letter_code
_entity_poly.pdbx_strand_id
1 'polypeptide(L)'
;GYNFEDAILINERLVYDDIFTSIHIERYKIEIDQNLEMSEQTTKNIPNLSQSEVKHLNEDGIVKVGTFVKPGHILVGKVISNNTSEQLPESKLLRAIFGAKAKGVKDNSYRMADGEYGRVIETVTFNRRTKLTYKFEKVYVFLAQIRKIQVGDKIAGRHGNKGIISRILPRQDMPFLPDGTPIDILLNP
;
A
#
# COMPACT_ATOMS: atom_id res chain seq x y z
N GLY A 1 8.45 -32.91 18.05
CA GLY A 1 7.11 -32.90 17.50
C GLY A 1 6.75 -31.67 16.64
N TYR A 2 7.59 -30.62 16.63
CA TYR A 2 7.28 -29.40 15.87
C TYR A 2 7.56 -29.51 14.37
N ASN A 3 8.23 -30.57 13.92
CA ASN A 3 8.49 -30.88 12.51
C ASN A 3 7.70 -32.13 12.04
N PHE A 4 6.56 -32.40 12.64
CA PHE A 4 5.71 -33.54 12.27
C PHE A 4 5.03 -33.29 10.91
N GLU A 5 4.95 -34.33 10.10
CA GLU A 5 4.48 -34.26 8.70
C GLU A 5 5.30 -33.24 7.86
N ASP A 6 4.62 -32.33 7.17
CA ASP A 6 5.23 -31.30 6.32
C ASP A 6 5.66 -30.04 7.10
N ALA A 7 5.68 -30.08 8.43
CA ALA A 7 6.09 -28.94 9.26
C ALA A 7 7.61 -28.78 9.27
N ILE A 8 8.04 -27.53 9.14
CA ILE A 8 9.47 -27.15 9.08
C ILE A 8 9.81 -26.22 10.23
N LEU A 9 10.94 -26.48 10.87
CA LEU A 9 11.54 -25.57 11.84
C LEU A 9 12.67 -24.80 11.19
N ILE A 10 12.75 -23.52 11.47
CA ILE A 10 13.84 -22.67 10.98
C ILE A 10 14.51 -21.91 12.12
N ASN A 11 15.79 -21.65 11.93
CA ASN A 11 16.59 -20.82 12.82
C ASN A 11 16.24 -19.34 12.62
N GLU A 12 16.13 -18.57 13.71
CA GLU A 12 15.92 -17.12 13.67
C GLU A 12 16.98 -16.37 12.86
N ARG A 13 18.19 -16.93 12.72
CA ARG A 13 19.26 -16.38 11.90
C ARG A 13 18.81 -16.12 10.46
N LEU A 14 17.97 -17.00 9.88
CA LEU A 14 17.45 -16.85 8.53
C LEU A 14 16.58 -15.59 8.35
N VAL A 15 15.94 -15.15 9.44
CA VAL A 15 15.14 -13.92 9.47
C VAL A 15 16.02 -12.68 9.61
N TYR A 16 17.03 -12.74 10.50
CA TYR A 16 17.92 -11.61 10.76
C TYR A 16 18.89 -11.33 9.61
N ASP A 17 19.40 -12.38 9.01
CA ASP A 17 20.35 -12.29 7.88
C ASP A 17 19.65 -12.11 6.53
N ASP A 18 18.32 -11.91 6.52
CA ASP A 18 17.51 -11.72 5.32
C ASP A 18 17.67 -12.81 4.23
N ILE A 19 17.97 -14.07 4.63
CA ILE A 19 18.31 -15.14 3.68
C ILE A 19 17.11 -15.52 2.80
N PHE A 20 15.90 -15.53 3.37
CA PHE A 20 14.64 -15.81 2.64
C PHE A 20 13.74 -14.58 2.56
N THR A 21 14.30 -13.41 2.64
CA THR A 21 13.57 -12.16 2.48
C THR A 21 13.26 -11.94 0.99
N SER A 22 12.03 -11.57 0.69
CA SER A 22 11.58 -11.31 -0.66
C SER A 22 11.11 -9.85 -0.82
N ILE A 23 11.24 -9.33 -2.03
CA ILE A 23 10.72 -8.02 -2.40
C ILE A 23 9.55 -8.24 -3.35
N HIS A 24 8.38 -7.76 -2.95
CA HIS A 24 7.17 -7.78 -3.77
C HIS A 24 6.92 -6.40 -4.30
N ILE A 25 6.74 -6.28 -5.62
CA ILE A 25 6.38 -5.01 -6.26
C ILE A 25 4.93 -5.12 -6.67
N GLU A 26 4.09 -4.27 -6.09
CA GLU A 26 2.67 -4.20 -6.39
C GLU A 26 2.36 -2.91 -7.16
N ARG A 27 1.46 -3.02 -8.12
CA ARG A 27 1.02 -1.91 -8.95
C ARG A 27 -0.42 -1.55 -8.64
N TYR A 28 -0.61 -0.37 -8.09
CA TYR A 28 -1.93 0.23 -7.87
C TYR A 28 -2.32 1.07 -9.09
N LYS A 29 -3.44 0.72 -9.70
CA LYS A 29 -4.03 1.47 -10.82
C LYS A 29 -5.17 2.32 -10.29
N ILE A 30 -5.02 3.61 -10.35
CA ILE A 30 -6.02 4.59 -9.93
C ILE A 30 -6.56 5.30 -11.18
N GLU A 31 -7.84 5.15 -11.44
CA GLU A 31 -8.53 5.84 -12.52
C GLU A 31 -9.20 7.11 -11.98
N ILE A 32 -9.22 8.14 -12.81
CA ILE A 32 -9.81 9.43 -12.48
C ILE A 32 -10.98 9.65 -13.42
N ASP A 33 -12.19 9.57 -12.85
CA ASP A 33 -13.42 9.65 -13.60
C ASP A 33 -13.75 11.10 -13.97
N GLN A 34 -14.08 11.32 -15.23
CA GLN A 34 -14.41 12.65 -15.77
C GLN A 34 -15.76 12.62 -16.49
N ASN A 35 -16.78 12.09 -15.81
CA ASN A 35 -18.13 12.11 -16.34
C ASN A 35 -18.72 13.54 -16.30
N LEU A 36 -19.66 13.81 -17.22
CA LEU A 36 -20.29 15.13 -17.37
C LEU A 36 -21.00 15.62 -16.11
N GLU A 37 -21.48 14.70 -15.28
CA GLU A 37 -22.22 15.00 -14.05
C GLU A 37 -21.32 15.17 -12.82
N MET A 38 -20.20 14.42 -12.75
CA MET A 38 -19.26 14.45 -11.65
C MET A 38 -17.84 14.53 -12.21
N SER A 39 -17.11 15.56 -11.85
CA SER A 39 -15.71 15.72 -12.26
C SER A 39 -14.79 15.41 -11.07
N GLU A 40 -14.04 14.32 -11.19
CA GLU A 40 -12.94 14.05 -10.29
C GLU A 40 -11.71 14.90 -10.65
N GLN A 41 -11.06 15.43 -9.63
CA GLN A 41 -9.79 16.14 -9.78
C GLN A 41 -8.78 15.65 -8.75
N THR A 42 -7.55 15.46 -9.21
CA THR A 42 -6.44 15.18 -8.30
C THR A 42 -6.00 16.47 -7.62
N THR A 43 -5.81 16.42 -6.33
CA THR A 43 -5.38 17.57 -5.53
C THR A 43 -4.79 17.15 -4.20
N LYS A 44 -3.87 17.95 -3.71
CA LYS A 44 -3.37 17.86 -2.34
C LYS A 44 -4.32 18.49 -1.31
N ASN A 45 -5.18 19.41 -1.76
CA ASN A 45 -6.12 20.12 -0.91
C ASN A 45 -7.41 19.30 -0.73
N ILE A 46 -7.38 18.34 0.18
CA ILE A 46 -8.49 17.44 0.48
C ILE A 46 -9.28 17.99 1.66
N PRO A 47 -10.62 18.10 1.56
CA PRO A 47 -11.45 18.57 2.67
C PRO A 47 -11.26 17.71 3.93
N ASN A 48 -11.30 18.38 5.10
CA ASN A 48 -11.23 17.76 6.42
C ASN A 48 -9.92 17.02 6.76
N LEU A 49 -8.85 17.18 5.98
CA LEU A 49 -7.54 16.63 6.29
C LEU A 49 -6.57 17.72 6.73
N SER A 50 -5.69 17.37 7.67
CA SER A 50 -4.62 18.24 8.13
C SER A 50 -3.45 18.27 7.13
N GLN A 51 -2.65 19.32 7.16
CA GLN A 51 -1.44 19.40 6.33
C GLN A 51 -0.43 18.28 6.62
N SER A 52 -0.42 17.75 7.84
CA SER A 52 0.45 16.63 8.22
C SER A 52 0.09 15.34 7.51
N GLU A 53 -1.20 15.08 7.29
CA GLU A 53 -1.70 13.88 6.61
C GLU A 53 -1.45 13.88 5.11
N VAL A 54 -1.29 15.06 4.52
CA VAL A 54 -1.05 15.22 3.06
C VAL A 54 0.39 15.61 2.72
N LYS A 55 1.28 15.71 3.71
CA LYS A 55 2.68 16.13 3.52
C LYS A 55 3.46 15.26 2.53
N HIS A 56 3.13 13.98 2.48
CA HIS A 56 3.77 12.99 1.61
C HIS A 56 3.27 13.04 0.15
N LEU A 57 2.26 13.87 -0.16
CA LEU A 57 1.78 14.10 -1.52
C LEU A 57 2.55 15.25 -2.18
N ASN A 58 2.66 15.18 -3.50
CA ASN A 58 3.13 16.30 -4.33
C ASN A 58 2.01 17.34 -4.53
N GLU A 59 2.27 18.40 -5.28
CA GLU A 59 1.28 19.45 -5.57
C GLU A 59 0.07 18.93 -6.36
N ASP A 60 0.26 17.89 -7.17
CA ASP A 60 -0.79 17.23 -7.95
C ASP A 60 -1.65 16.26 -7.11
N GLY A 61 -1.32 16.09 -5.82
CA GLY A 61 -2.02 15.15 -4.94
C GLY A 61 -1.56 13.69 -5.06
N ILE A 62 -0.43 13.43 -5.73
CA ILE A 62 0.11 12.07 -5.90
C ILE A 62 1.22 11.85 -4.87
N VAL A 63 1.29 10.63 -4.32
CA VAL A 63 2.33 10.26 -3.37
C VAL A 63 3.73 10.40 -3.96
N LYS A 64 4.66 10.94 -3.18
CA LYS A 64 6.05 11.12 -3.60
C LYS A 64 6.80 9.79 -3.63
N VAL A 65 7.64 9.60 -4.65
CA VAL A 65 8.59 8.48 -4.70
C VAL A 65 9.51 8.50 -3.48
N GLY A 66 9.81 7.32 -2.94
CA GLY A 66 10.59 7.16 -1.72
C GLY A 66 9.79 7.20 -0.41
N THR A 67 8.52 7.60 -0.45
CA THR A 67 7.65 7.63 0.73
C THR A 67 7.33 6.22 1.21
N PHE A 68 7.42 6.00 2.51
CA PHE A 68 6.90 4.79 3.13
C PHE A 68 5.43 4.98 3.48
N VAL A 69 4.56 4.15 2.91
CA VAL A 69 3.11 4.19 3.12
C VAL A 69 2.65 3.04 3.99
N LYS A 70 1.61 3.31 4.78
CA LYS A 70 0.97 2.39 5.72
C LYS A 70 -0.54 2.35 5.42
N PRO A 71 -1.29 1.40 6.00
CA PRO A 71 -2.74 1.38 5.89
C PRO A 71 -3.35 2.74 6.20
N GLY A 72 -4.33 3.16 5.40
CA GLY A 72 -5.00 4.45 5.51
C GLY A 72 -4.27 5.65 4.90
N HIS A 73 -2.97 5.56 4.59
CA HIS A 73 -2.27 6.64 3.88
C HIS A 73 -2.82 6.84 2.48
N ILE A 74 -2.89 8.10 2.05
CA ILE A 74 -3.37 8.47 0.73
C ILE A 74 -2.27 8.23 -0.30
N LEU A 75 -2.58 7.46 -1.35
CA LEU A 75 -1.71 7.30 -2.52
C LEU A 75 -1.98 8.36 -3.58
N VAL A 76 -3.26 8.65 -3.82
CA VAL A 76 -3.69 9.72 -4.74
C VAL A 76 -4.85 10.47 -4.10
N GLY A 77 -4.65 11.74 -3.84
CA GLY A 77 -5.68 12.65 -3.36
C GLY A 77 -6.63 13.01 -4.50
N LYS A 78 -7.89 12.66 -4.35
CA LYS A 78 -8.95 12.97 -5.31
C LYS A 78 -10.12 13.61 -4.61
N VAL A 79 -10.72 14.57 -5.30
CA VAL A 79 -11.96 15.20 -4.86
C VAL A 79 -12.99 15.16 -5.98
N ILE A 80 -14.24 14.94 -5.62
CA ILE A 80 -15.38 15.00 -6.52
C ILE A 80 -16.06 16.35 -6.33
N SER A 81 -16.24 17.08 -7.42
CA SER A 81 -17.09 18.27 -7.47
C SER A 81 -18.35 17.98 -8.27
N ASN A 82 -19.51 18.20 -7.68
CA ASN A 82 -20.78 18.14 -8.41
C ASN A 82 -20.89 19.36 -9.31
N ASN A 83 -20.89 19.13 -10.62
CA ASN A 83 -21.07 20.17 -11.64
C ASN A 83 -22.54 20.57 -11.85
N THR A 84 -23.47 20.00 -11.07
CA THR A 84 -24.91 20.36 -11.18
C THR A 84 -25.09 21.82 -10.83
N SER A 85 -25.28 22.62 -11.86
CA SER A 85 -25.56 24.06 -11.82
C SER A 85 -26.93 24.41 -11.22
N GLU A 86 -27.74 23.43 -10.89
CA GLU A 86 -28.98 23.62 -10.15
C GLU A 86 -28.72 23.69 -8.65
N GLN A 87 -28.22 24.83 -8.24
CA GLN A 87 -28.16 25.17 -6.83
C GLN A 87 -29.60 25.45 -6.37
N LEU A 88 -30.19 24.47 -5.70
CA LEU A 88 -31.42 24.68 -4.96
C LEU A 88 -31.27 25.93 -4.08
N PRO A 89 -32.29 26.80 -3.96
CA PRO A 89 -32.26 28.00 -3.13
C PRO A 89 -31.80 27.72 -1.70
N GLU A 90 -32.12 26.53 -1.17
CA GLU A 90 -31.69 26.02 0.15
C GLU A 90 -30.18 25.85 0.28
N SER A 91 -29.51 25.43 -0.81
CA SER A 91 -28.02 25.29 -0.81
C SER A 91 -27.31 26.64 -0.75
N LYS A 92 -27.94 27.71 -1.33
CA LYS A 92 -27.46 29.10 -1.23
C LYS A 92 -27.60 29.62 0.21
N LEU A 93 -28.72 29.29 0.85
CA LEU A 93 -28.98 29.66 2.23
C LEU A 93 -28.02 29.00 3.21
N LEU A 94 -27.75 27.69 3.05
CA LEU A 94 -26.79 26.95 3.85
C LEU A 94 -25.35 27.49 3.67
N ARG A 95 -24.98 27.95 2.47
CA ARG A 95 -23.69 28.62 2.23
C ARG A 95 -23.60 29.97 2.95
N ALA A 96 -24.69 30.70 3.02
CA ALA A 96 -24.73 31.99 3.72
C ALA A 96 -24.61 31.82 5.24
N ILE A 97 -25.19 30.75 5.80
CA ILE A 97 -25.22 30.47 7.23
C ILE A 97 -23.92 29.81 7.73
N PHE A 98 -23.38 28.83 6.99
CA PHE A 98 -22.25 28.00 7.39
C PHE A 98 -20.91 28.38 6.72
N GLY A 99 -20.89 29.44 5.92
CA GLY A 99 -19.70 29.93 5.25
C GLY A 99 -19.20 29.04 4.12
N ALA A 100 -18.08 29.42 3.48
CA ALA A 100 -17.52 28.79 2.28
C ALA A 100 -17.09 27.31 2.44
N LYS A 101 -17.19 26.73 3.63
CA LYS A 101 -16.91 25.30 3.90
C LYS A 101 -17.96 24.34 3.31
N ALA A 102 -19.13 24.84 2.92
CA ALA A 102 -20.17 24.06 2.25
C ALA A 102 -19.99 24.02 0.72
N LYS A 103 -18.75 23.96 0.22
CA LYS A 103 -18.53 23.55 -1.17
C LYS A 103 -18.85 22.06 -1.25
N GLY A 104 -19.73 21.68 -2.19
CA GLY A 104 -20.09 20.28 -2.45
C GLY A 104 -18.93 19.46 -3.02
N VAL A 105 -17.78 19.56 -2.38
CA VAL A 105 -16.56 18.83 -2.72
C VAL A 105 -16.44 17.69 -1.73
N LYS A 106 -16.48 16.46 -2.23
CA LYS A 106 -16.38 15.23 -1.45
C LYS A 106 -14.99 14.61 -1.64
N ASP A 107 -14.39 14.14 -0.55
CA ASP A 107 -13.16 13.34 -0.59
C ASP A 107 -13.44 11.98 -1.25
N ASN A 108 -12.71 11.67 -2.30
CA ASN A 108 -12.68 10.38 -2.99
C ASN A 108 -11.24 9.88 -3.18
N SER A 109 -10.37 10.24 -2.25
CA SER A 109 -8.96 9.89 -2.31
C SER A 109 -8.76 8.38 -2.25
N TYR A 110 -7.81 7.88 -3.05
CA TYR A 110 -7.41 6.49 -2.98
C TYR A 110 -6.45 6.28 -1.81
N ARG A 111 -6.85 5.42 -0.89
CA ARG A 111 -6.10 5.12 0.34
C ARG A 111 -5.55 3.70 0.30
N MET A 112 -4.44 3.51 0.98
CA MET A 112 -3.83 2.21 1.21
C MET A 112 -4.78 1.32 1.99
N ALA A 113 -4.99 0.09 1.52
CA ALA A 113 -5.84 -0.90 2.17
C ALA A 113 -5.21 -1.42 3.47
N ASP A 114 -6.05 -2.02 4.32
CA ASP A 114 -5.60 -2.65 5.55
C ASP A 114 -4.69 -3.86 5.24
N GLY A 115 -3.59 -3.97 5.97
CA GLY A 115 -2.59 -5.02 5.79
C GLY A 115 -1.56 -4.74 4.69
N GLU A 116 -1.75 -3.71 3.88
CA GLU A 116 -0.81 -3.32 2.84
C GLU A 116 0.10 -2.18 3.31
N TYR A 117 1.38 -2.30 3.03
CA TYR A 117 2.39 -1.28 3.37
C TYR A 117 3.59 -1.43 2.44
N GLY A 118 4.39 -0.40 2.34
CA GLY A 118 5.64 -0.48 1.57
C GLY A 118 6.20 0.88 1.22
N ARG A 119 7.24 0.87 0.40
CA ARG A 119 7.89 2.08 -0.10
C ARG A 119 7.49 2.32 -1.55
N VAL A 120 7.05 3.52 -1.85
CA VAL A 120 6.76 3.94 -3.22
C VAL A 120 8.08 4.02 -3.99
N ILE A 121 8.20 3.23 -5.07
CA ILE A 121 9.39 3.19 -5.92
C ILE A 121 9.23 4.00 -7.19
N GLU A 122 8.00 4.08 -7.71
CA GLU A 122 7.71 4.81 -8.94
C GLU A 122 6.26 5.27 -8.98
N THR A 123 6.00 6.39 -9.66
CA THR A 123 4.65 6.86 -9.98
C THR A 123 4.61 7.25 -11.46
N VAL A 124 3.65 6.71 -12.19
CA VAL A 124 3.46 7.00 -13.63
C VAL A 124 2.09 7.60 -13.84
N THR A 125 2.05 8.75 -14.49
CA THR A 125 0.81 9.48 -14.77
C THR A 125 0.52 9.49 -16.26
N PHE A 126 -0.72 9.20 -16.62
CA PHE A 126 -1.22 9.30 -17.98
C PHE A 126 -2.17 10.49 -18.07
N ASN A 127 -1.83 11.40 -18.94
CA ASN A 127 -2.55 12.65 -19.13
C ASN A 127 -3.34 12.62 -20.43
N ARG A 128 -4.59 13.04 -20.39
CA ARG A 128 -5.37 13.32 -21.58
C ARG A 128 -5.18 14.80 -21.96
N ARG A 129 -4.66 15.07 -23.16
CA ARG A 129 -4.64 16.43 -23.72
C ARG A 129 -6.06 16.80 -24.17
N THR A 130 -6.73 17.67 -23.44
CA THR A 130 -7.83 18.46 -23.96
C THR A 130 -7.29 19.81 -24.39
N LYS A 131 -7.96 20.48 -25.36
CA LYS A 131 -7.46 21.73 -25.99
C LYS A 131 -7.07 22.86 -25.03
N LEU A 132 -7.44 22.78 -23.76
CA LEU A 132 -7.27 23.86 -22.76
C LEU A 132 -6.70 23.44 -21.41
N THR A 133 -6.63 22.13 -21.07
CA THR A 133 -6.18 21.71 -19.74
C THR A 133 -5.52 20.33 -19.78
N TYR A 134 -4.44 20.18 -19.01
CA TYR A 134 -3.88 18.86 -18.71
C TYR A 134 -4.72 18.25 -17.58
N LYS A 135 -5.31 17.08 -17.83
CA LYS A 135 -6.03 16.32 -16.79
C LYS A 135 -5.45 14.91 -16.73
N PHE A 136 -5.19 14.45 -15.53
CA PHE A 136 -4.80 13.05 -15.31
C PHE A 136 -5.98 12.13 -15.63
N GLU A 137 -5.74 11.09 -16.39
CA GLU A 137 -6.71 10.03 -16.69
C GLU A 137 -6.47 8.81 -15.81
N LYS A 138 -5.21 8.46 -15.65
CA LYS A 138 -4.79 7.30 -14.85
C LYS A 138 -3.48 7.60 -14.13
N VAL A 139 -3.39 7.11 -12.91
CA VAL A 139 -2.16 7.13 -12.12
C VAL A 139 -1.82 5.70 -11.73
N TYR A 140 -0.58 5.30 -12.00
CA TYR A 140 -0.03 4.05 -11.48
C TYR A 140 0.95 4.37 -10.36
N VAL A 141 0.80 3.70 -9.25
CA VAL A 141 1.74 3.76 -8.11
C VAL A 141 2.34 2.39 -7.93
N PHE A 142 3.66 2.31 -8.01
CA PHE A 142 4.40 1.08 -7.77
C PHE A 142 4.96 1.10 -6.35
N LEU A 143 4.64 0.06 -5.61
CA LEU A 143 5.00 -0.11 -4.21
C LEU A 143 5.90 -1.32 -4.02
N ALA A 144 7.04 -1.13 -3.40
CA ALA A 144 7.91 -2.23 -2.99
C ALA A 144 7.64 -2.59 -1.53
N GLN A 145 7.29 -3.85 -1.30
CA GLN A 145 7.08 -4.42 0.02
C GLN A 145 8.18 -5.45 0.30
N ILE A 146 8.90 -5.27 1.39
CA ILE A 146 9.87 -6.24 1.89
C ILE A 146 9.14 -7.21 2.81
N ARG A 147 9.16 -8.49 2.47
CA ARG A 147 8.55 -9.55 3.27
C ARG A 147 9.64 -10.49 3.78
N LYS A 148 9.82 -10.50 5.09
CA LYS A 148 10.66 -11.49 5.76
C LYS A 148 9.90 -12.80 5.92
N ILE A 149 10.63 -13.89 5.97
CA ILE A 149 10.06 -15.21 6.22
C ILE A 149 9.36 -15.23 7.58
N GLN A 150 8.21 -15.85 7.66
CA GLN A 150 7.40 -15.93 8.87
C GLN A 150 6.76 -17.31 9.03
N VAL A 151 6.27 -17.59 10.23
CA VAL A 151 5.49 -18.80 10.51
C VAL A 151 4.24 -18.84 9.60
N GLY A 152 4.00 -20.00 9.00
CA GLY A 152 2.93 -20.21 8.03
C GLY A 152 3.38 -20.09 6.57
N ASP A 153 4.58 -19.58 6.28
CA ASP A 153 5.11 -19.55 4.93
C ASP A 153 5.43 -20.94 4.42
N LYS A 154 5.16 -21.16 3.14
CA LYS A 154 5.47 -22.41 2.46
C LYS A 154 6.82 -22.33 1.80
N ILE A 155 7.69 -23.27 2.12
CA ILE A 155 9.00 -23.42 1.49
C ILE A 155 9.12 -24.81 0.85
N ALA A 156 9.99 -24.92 -0.15
CA ALA A 156 10.25 -26.19 -0.84
C ALA A 156 11.71 -26.28 -1.28
N GLY A 157 12.22 -27.48 -1.29
CA GLY A 157 13.49 -27.81 -1.92
C GLY A 157 13.33 -28.09 -3.41
N ARG A 158 14.44 -28.44 -4.09
CA ARG A 158 14.47 -28.73 -5.53
C ARG A 158 13.83 -30.08 -5.91
N HIS A 159 13.60 -30.97 -4.95
CA HIS A 159 13.13 -32.34 -5.19
C HIS A 159 11.69 -32.58 -4.73
N GLY A 160 10.89 -31.53 -4.64
CA GLY A 160 9.46 -31.64 -4.31
C GLY A 160 9.18 -31.75 -2.80
N ASN A 161 10.18 -31.70 -1.95
CA ASN A 161 10.05 -31.63 -0.50
C ASN A 161 9.51 -30.26 -0.08
N LYS A 162 8.21 -30.14 -0.08
CA LYS A 162 7.48 -28.91 0.33
C LYS A 162 7.07 -28.99 1.80
N GLY A 163 7.02 -27.86 2.47
CA GLY A 163 6.54 -27.81 3.84
C GLY A 163 6.17 -26.40 4.27
N ILE A 164 5.59 -26.30 5.44
CA ILE A 164 5.13 -25.04 6.04
C ILE A 164 5.95 -24.78 7.29
N ILE A 165 6.43 -23.55 7.44
CA ILE A 165 7.16 -23.13 8.63
C ILE A 165 6.22 -23.15 9.83
N SER A 166 6.48 -24.07 10.76
CA SER A 166 5.70 -24.21 11.99
C SER A 166 6.20 -23.32 13.11
N ARG A 167 7.52 -23.16 13.22
CA ARG A 167 8.16 -22.30 14.22
C ARG A 167 9.49 -21.75 13.72
N ILE A 168 9.80 -20.58 14.26
CA ILE A 168 11.12 -19.95 14.18
C ILE A 168 11.74 -20.06 15.57
N LEU A 169 12.84 -20.77 15.69
CA LEU A 169 13.49 -21.02 16.96
C LEU A 169 14.75 -20.14 17.12
N PRO A 170 15.02 -19.68 18.34
CA PRO A 170 16.29 -19.02 18.64
C PRO A 170 17.46 -19.99 18.44
N ARG A 171 18.63 -19.43 18.15
CA ARG A 171 19.85 -20.20 17.82
C ARG A 171 20.18 -21.26 18.84
N GLN A 172 20.03 -20.98 20.15
CA GLN A 172 20.35 -21.90 21.23
C GLN A 172 19.40 -23.10 21.32
N ASP A 173 18.18 -23.00 20.77
CA ASP A 173 17.17 -24.05 20.83
C ASP A 173 17.20 -24.96 19.58
N MET A 174 18.05 -24.62 18.59
CA MET A 174 18.23 -25.43 17.39
C MET A 174 19.24 -26.55 17.66
N PRO A 175 19.06 -27.72 17.00
CA PRO A 175 20.11 -28.74 16.97
C PRO A 175 21.41 -28.18 16.41
N PHE A 176 22.54 -28.70 16.84
CA PHE A 176 23.85 -28.26 16.38
C PHE A 176 24.74 -29.45 16.01
N LEU A 177 25.70 -29.19 15.12
CA LEU A 177 26.70 -30.14 14.68
C LEU A 177 27.77 -30.33 15.77
N PRO A 178 28.62 -31.39 15.68
CA PRO A 178 29.69 -31.61 16.64
C PRO A 178 30.68 -30.46 16.78
N ASP A 179 30.82 -29.61 15.79
CA ASP A 179 31.63 -28.39 15.79
C ASP A 179 30.96 -27.18 16.47
N GLY A 180 29.72 -27.36 16.97
CA GLY A 180 28.94 -26.29 17.58
C GLY A 180 28.16 -25.40 16.60
N THR A 181 28.16 -25.67 15.30
CA THR A 181 27.39 -24.93 14.30
C THR A 181 25.91 -25.30 14.40
N PRO A 182 24.99 -24.33 14.65
CA PRO A 182 23.58 -24.61 14.72
C PRO A 182 23.02 -24.91 13.32
N ILE A 183 22.05 -25.81 13.26
CA ILE A 183 21.31 -26.13 12.03
C ILE A 183 20.38 -25.01 11.71
N ASP A 184 20.24 -24.65 10.43
CA ASP A 184 19.40 -23.58 9.98
C ASP A 184 17.97 -24.01 9.69
N ILE A 185 17.79 -25.21 9.12
CA ILE A 185 16.48 -25.74 8.73
C ILE A 185 16.39 -27.20 9.19
N LEU A 186 15.30 -27.54 9.84
CA LEU A 186 15.00 -28.91 10.23
C LEU A 186 13.75 -29.38 9.49
N LEU A 187 13.95 -30.33 8.60
CA LEU A 187 12.93 -30.99 7.80
C LEU A 187 12.54 -32.33 8.43
N ASN A 188 11.35 -32.81 8.09
CA ASN A 188 10.97 -34.21 8.32
C ASN A 188 11.11 -34.94 6.97
N PRO A 189 11.84 -36.05 6.89
CA PRO A 189 12.00 -36.84 5.68
C PRO A 189 10.71 -37.52 5.26
#